data_311c66983adf2de415c1af96aaefc9c5
#
_entry.id   311c66983adf2de415c1af96aaefc9c5
#
_cell.length_a   1.000
_cell.length_b   1.000
_cell.length_c   1.000
_cell.angle_alpha   90.00
_cell.angle_beta   90.00
_cell.angle_gamma   90.00
#
_symmetry.space_group_name_H-M   'P 1'
#
loop_
_entity.id
_entity.type
_entity.pdbx_description
1 polymer ?
#
loop_
_entity_poly.entity_id
_entity_poly.type
_entity_poly.pdbx_seq_one_letter_code
_entity_poly.pdbx_strand_id
1 'polypeptide(L)'
;MTLIPASTCRLSGEPLVGADTLFEIADCPLPGIYPAAVEESLLLRTPLRVVQARESGFVQLAHVFDSNLYQQYSFAGGNSRAYRGHLESFAADIERTFLKSTSILEVGCGDGWLVRRLRETGFTDLLGIDPSRAAREQAENQLVSGYFPDDLPASHRHRKFDLVISRHVLEHIENPRPFMAALAAALAPGGQLWLEVPDLNSTLDRNLWSNFYQLHCNYFSALTLDQMAATAGLRCVAGSVVDVFGGSLLRKYVSGAAPALPVPPRLHEVGGRIKAFSAQLSRLARQVPAGTAGYGAAERTAVTLGFAPELAGALAGLYDGNALLAGRYLAGTRLPILGKEALFGRTPPCLLIFAISNAAEILDEWHVRLPGDMLVGVVGGNFPLQPLKAFR
;
A
#
# COMPACT_ATOMS: atom_id res chain seq x y z
N MET A 1 16.98 8.33 -12.09
CA MET A 1 16.26 8.21 -10.80
C MET A 1 17.29 8.21 -9.70
N THR A 2 17.28 9.21 -8.80
CA THR A 2 18.31 9.37 -7.77
C THR A 2 17.79 8.84 -6.44
N LEU A 3 18.59 7.97 -5.78
CA LEU A 3 18.32 7.54 -4.42
C LEU A 3 18.85 8.60 -3.44
N ILE A 4 18.01 9.04 -2.52
CA ILE A 4 18.36 9.98 -1.47
C ILE A 4 18.42 9.19 -0.16
N PRO A 5 19.62 9.03 0.46
CA PRO A 5 19.74 8.37 1.75
C PRO A 5 18.99 9.13 2.84
N ALA A 6 18.23 8.41 3.66
CA ALA A 6 17.64 8.98 4.87
C ALA A 6 18.73 9.10 5.95
N SER A 7 19.01 10.30 6.41
CA SER A 7 19.97 10.57 7.48
C SER A 7 19.39 10.50 8.88
N THR A 8 18.05 10.66 8.98
CA THR A 8 17.33 10.76 10.26
C THR A 8 16.09 9.88 10.28
N CYS A 9 15.68 9.51 11.47
CA CYS A 9 14.40 8.87 11.73
C CYS A 9 13.25 9.85 11.43
N ARG A 10 12.30 9.41 10.62
CA ARG A 10 11.15 10.24 10.21
C ARG A 10 10.14 10.48 11.33
N LEU A 11 10.15 9.64 12.39
CA LEU A 11 9.31 9.83 13.56
C LEU A 11 9.95 10.80 14.57
N SER A 12 11.19 10.53 14.99
CA SER A 12 11.83 11.26 16.10
C SER A 12 12.79 12.37 15.66
N GLY A 13 13.34 12.28 14.43
CA GLY A 13 14.42 13.14 13.96
C GLY A 13 15.82 12.69 14.42
N GLU A 14 15.93 11.59 15.19
CA GLU A 14 17.22 11.04 15.60
C GLU A 14 18.08 10.63 14.39
N PRO A 15 19.41 10.69 14.47
CA PRO A 15 20.28 10.19 13.42
C PRO A 15 20.10 8.68 13.20
N LEU A 16 20.07 8.23 11.94
CA LEU A 16 20.03 6.80 11.59
C LEU A 16 21.40 6.12 11.65
N VAL A 17 22.44 6.81 12.11
CA VAL A 17 23.75 6.19 12.31
C VAL A 17 23.62 5.06 13.32
N GLY A 18 23.97 3.83 12.85
CA GLY A 18 23.82 2.63 13.68
C GLY A 18 22.39 2.10 13.82
N ALA A 19 21.41 2.57 13.01
CA ALA A 19 20.11 1.94 12.92
C ALA A 19 20.25 0.45 12.53
N ASP A 20 19.35 -0.37 13.05
CA ASP A 20 19.36 -1.81 12.77
C ASP A 20 18.78 -2.05 11.37
N THR A 21 19.59 -2.59 10.46
CA THR A 21 19.08 -3.07 9.17
C THR A 21 18.26 -4.34 9.39
N LEU A 22 16.96 -4.26 9.16
CA LEU A 22 16.07 -5.41 9.26
C LEU A 22 16.31 -6.37 8.10
N PHE A 23 16.41 -5.83 6.89
CA PHE A 23 16.82 -6.56 5.68
C PHE A 23 17.20 -5.60 4.55
N GLU A 24 17.84 -6.18 3.53
CA GLU A 24 18.17 -5.49 2.28
C GLU A 24 18.05 -6.44 1.09
N ILE A 25 17.48 -5.96 0.00
CA ILE A 25 17.53 -6.54 -1.35
C ILE A 25 18.32 -5.52 -2.18
N ALA A 26 19.56 -5.86 -2.52
CA ALA A 26 20.46 -4.91 -3.20
C ALA A 26 19.95 -4.50 -4.59
N ASP A 27 19.24 -5.39 -5.27
CA ASP A 27 18.76 -5.22 -6.63
C ASP A 27 17.29 -5.70 -6.72
N CYS A 28 16.36 -4.87 -6.21
CA CYS A 28 14.94 -5.16 -6.18
C CYS A 28 14.23 -4.50 -7.38
N PRO A 29 13.31 -5.19 -8.06
CA PRO A 29 12.42 -4.55 -9.04
C PRO A 29 11.69 -3.34 -8.45
N LEU A 30 11.60 -2.26 -9.22
CA LEU A 30 10.94 -1.02 -8.81
C LEU A 30 9.43 -1.11 -9.07
N PRO A 31 8.58 -1.19 -8.06
CA PRO A 31 7.14 -1.35 -8.24
C PRO A 31 6.45 -0.08 -8.75
N GLY A 32 5.25 -0.23 -9.30
CA GLY A 32 4.38 0.89 -9.71
C GLY A 32 4.70 1.48 -11.08
N ILE A 33 5.71 0.98 -11.78
CA ILE A 33 6.07 1.37 -13.16
C ILE A 33 5.91 0.17 -14.09
N TYR A 34 5.28 0.40 -15.24
CA TYR A 34 4.95 -0.65 -16.19
C TYR A 34 5.41 -0.22 -17.61
N PRO A 35 6.68 -0.43 -17.96
CA PRO A 35 7.23 -0.02 -19.25
C PRO A 35 6.62 -0.80 -20.41
N ALA A 36 6.65 -0.19 -21.61
CA ALA A 36 6.18 -0.81 -22.84
C ALA A 36 7.23 -1.73 -23.48
N ALA A 37 8.52 -1.52 -23.16
CA ALA A 37 9.63 -2.28 -23.71
C ALA A 37 10.36 -3.07 -22.58
N VAL A 38 10.84 -4.27 -22.93
CA VAL A 38 11.56 -5.12 -21.98
C VAL A 38 12.91 -4.53 -21.57
N GLU A 39 13.57 -3.83 -22.49
CA GLU A 39 14.86 -3.17 -22.24
C GLU A 39 14.73 -2.08 -21.18
N GLU A 40 13.67 -1.27 -21.26
CA GLU A 40 13.34 -0.27 -20.22
C GLU A 40 13.03 -0.92 -18.88
N SER A 41 12.26 -2.03 -18.94
CA SER A 41 11.91 -2.78 -17.72
C SER A 41 13.13 -3.21 -16.93
N LEU A 42 14.13 -3.77 -17.60
CA LEU A 42 15.33 -4.32 -16.96
C LEU A 42 16.16 -3.26 -16.23
N LEU A 43 16.02 -1.99 -16.59
CA LEU A 43 16.71 -0.86 -15.94
C LEU A 43 16.00 -0.38 -14.66
N LEU A 44 14.78 -0.85 -14.42
CA LEU A 44 13.94 -0.42 -13.29
C LEU A 44 14.15 -1.30 -12.07
N ARG A 45 15.34 -1.23 -11.50
CA ARG A 45 15.75 -1.95 -10.29
C ARG A 45 16.49 -1.02 -9.35
N THR A 46 16.29 -1.19 -8.06
CA THR A 46 16.91 -0.34 -7.04
C THR A 46 17.06 -1.12 -5.73
N PRO A 47 17.95 -0.70 -4.81
CA PRO A 47 17.98 -1.27 -3.48
C PRO A 47 16.64 -1.08 -2.75
N LEU A 48 16.26 -2.09 -1.98
CA LEU A 48 15.21 -2.00 -0.96
C LEU A 48 15.85 -2.31 0.39
N ARG A 49 16.11 -1.29 1.18
CA ARG A 49 16.71 -1.43 2.50
C ARG A 49 15.78 -0.86 3.56
N VAL A 50 15.36 -1.72 4.49
CA VAL A 50 14.48 -1.37 5.61
C VAL A 50 15.29 -1.36 6.91
N VAL A 51 15.13 -0.31 7.69
CA VAL A 51 15.85 -0.10 8.95
C VAL A 51 14.88 0.17 10.09
N GLN A 52 15.29 -0.19 11.32
CA GLN A 52 14.63 0.22 12.55
C GLN A 52 15.53 1.22 13.28
N ALA A 53 15.01 2.40 13.55
CA ALA A 53 15.68 3.45 14.32
C ALA A 53 15.90 2.99 15.79
N ARG A 54 17.02 3.39 16.40
CA ARG A 54 17.43 2.82 17.69
C ARG A 54 16.64 3.35 18.88
N GLU A 55 16.42 4.64 18.91
CA GLU A 55 15.79 5.29 20.07
C GLU A 55 14.26 5.20 19.98
N SER A 56 13.71 5.52 18.81
CA SER A 56 12.25 5.53 18.60
C SER A 56 11.65 4.16 18.29
N GLY A 57 12.48 3.17 17.84
CA GLY A 57 11.99 1.88 17.36
C GLY A 57 11.21 1.96 16.04
N PHE A 58 11.19 3.13 15.37
CA PHE A 58 10.45 3.35 14.15
C PHE A 58 11.06 2.59 12.95
N VAL A 59 10.20 1.97 12.14
CA VAL A 59 10.61 1.23 10.94
C VAL A 59 10.38 2.09 9.70
N GLN A 60 11.42 2.23 8.88
CA GLN A 60 11.38 3.05 7.68
C GLN A 60 12.34 2.57 6.60
N LEU A 61 12.19 3.07 5.38
CA LEU A 61 13.21 2.92 4.35
C LEU A 61 14.47 3.72 4.70
N ALA A 62 15.63 3.11 4.44
CA ALA A 62 16.93 3.76 4.58
C ALA A 62 17.22 4.82 3.50
N HIS A 63 16.37 4.89 2.47
CA HIS A 63 16.46 5.85 1.37
C HIS A 63 15.08 6.12 0.80
N VAL A 64 14.95 7.19 0.05
CA VAL A 64 13.78 7.53 -0.74
C VAL A 64 14.21 7.87 -2.16
N PHE A 65 13.25 7.97 -3.05
CA PHE A 65 13.53 8.43 -4.41
C PHE A 65 13.26 9.94 -4.51
N ASP A 66 14.12 10.65 -5.22
CA ASP A 66 13.75 11.94 -5.79
C ASP A 66 12.65 11.68 -6.83
N SER A 67 11.39 11.85 -6.45
CA SER A 67 10.32 11.26 -7.23
C SER A 67 9.18 12.19 -7.58
N ASN A 68 9.02 12.33 -8.86
CA ASN A 68 7.73 12.50 -9.53
C ASN A 68 7.03 11.12 -9.80
N LEU A 69 7.42 10.04 -9.10
CA LEU A 69 6.88 8.69 -9.32
C LEU A 69 5.37 8.63 -9.05
N TYR A 70 4.90 9.35 -8.04
CA TYR A 70 3.47 9.41 -7.73
C TYR A 70 2.61 10.02 -8.83
N GLN A 71 3.16 10.88 -9.69
CA GLN A 71 2.43 11.42 -10.84
C GLN A 71 2.15 10.36 -11.92
N GLN A 72 2.98 9.32 -11.96
CA GLN A 72 2.82 8.17 -12.87
C GLN A 72 2.08 7.00 -12.21
N TYR A 73 1.85 7.10 -10.90
CA TYR A 73 1.21 6.05 -10.12
C TYR A 73 -0.27 5.96 -10.48
N SER A 74 -0.68 4.80 -10.95
CA SER A 74 -2.06 4.51 -11.33
C SER A 74 -2.65 3.50 -10.37
N PHE A 75 -2.88 3.91 -9.10
CA PHE A 75 -3.58 3.06 -8.16
C PHE A 75 -5.07 3.04 -8.49
N ALA A 76 -5.56 1.91 -8.96
CA ALA A 76 -6.99 1.65 -9.19
C ALA A 76 -7.55 0.77 -8.08
N GLY A 77 -7.44 1.20 -6.82
CA GLY A 77 -7.91 0.44 -5.64
C GLY A 77 -9.42 0.15 -5.66
N GLY A 78 -10.20 0.94 -6.39
CA GLY A 78 -11.65 0.76 -6.50
C GLY A 78 -12.13 -0.50 -7.24
N ASN A 79 -11.24 -1.34 -7.77
CA ASN A 79 -11.63 -2.52 -8.56
C ASN A 79 -11.80 -3.81 -7.72
N SER A 80 -11.31 -3.85 -6.48
CA SER A 80 -11.47 -5.00 -5.59
C SER A 80 -12.79 -4.93 -4.84
N ARG A 81 -13.57 -6.03 -4.86
CA ARG A 81 -14.82 -6.14 -4.08
C ARG A 81 -14.57 -5.93 -2.59
N ALA A 82 -13.50 -6.52 -2.04
CA ALA A 82 -13.14 -6.39 -0.63
C ALA A 82 -12.85 -4.93 -0.26
N TYR A 83 -12.10 -4.20 -1.08
CA TYR A 83 -11.80 -2.79 -0.83
C TYR A 83 -13.04 -1.91 -0.97
N ARG A 84 -13.91 -2.16 -1.96
CA ARG A 84 -15.21 -1.46 -2.07
C ARG A 84 -16.09 -1.68 -0.84
N GLY A 85 -16.18 -2.92 -0.34
CA GLY A 85 -16.91 -3.22 0.89
C GLY A 85 -16.36 -2.46 2.10
N HIS A 86 -15.04 -2.32 2.19
CA HIS A 86 -14.40 -1.50 3.22
C HIS A 86 -14.76 -0.01 3.08
N LEU A 87 -14.70 0.54 1.86
CA LEU A 87 -15.05 1.94 1.60
C LEU A 87 -16.51 2.23 1.98
N GLU A 88 -17.45 1.34 1.63
CA GLU A 88 -18.86 1.47 2.04
C GLU A 88 -19.01 1.42 3.56
N SER A 89 -18.31 0.52 4.23
CA SER A 89 -18.32 0.43 5.70
C SER A 89 -17.75 1.70 6.35
N PHE A 90 -16.68 2.25 5.77
CA PHE A 90 -16.06 3.49 6.24
C PHE A 90 -17.02 4.69 6.05
N ALA A 91 -17.67 4.80 4.89
CA ALA A 91 -18.68 5.82 4.64
C ALA A 91 -19.86 5.71 5.62
N ALA A 92 -20.36 4.49 5.84
CA ALA A 92 -21.44 4.24 6.80
C ALA A 92 -21.04 4.60 8.25
N ASP A 93 -19.75 4.43 8.63
CA ASP A 93 -19.27 4.86 9.95
C ASP A 93 -19.29 6.38 10.10
N ILE A 94 -18.91 7.12 9.04
CA ILE A 94 -19.02 8.58 8.98
C ILE A 94 -20.50 8.99 9.10
N GLU A 95 -21.39 8.37 8.36
CA GLU A 95 -22.82 8.68 8.37
C GLU A 95 -23.47 8.47 9.75
N ARG A 96 -23.03 7.47 10.50
CA ARG A 96 -23.51 7.22 11.88
C ARG A 96 -22.93 8.20 12.89
N THR A 97 -21.73 8.72 12.63
CA THR A 97 -20.96 9.52 13.59
C THR A 97 -21.22 11.01 13.46
N PHE A 98 -21.46 11.49 12.23
CA PHE A 98 -21.49 12.91 11.91
C PHE A 98 -22.81 13.36 11.29
N LEU A 99 -23.16 14.64 11.55
CA LEU A 99 -24.30 15.30 10.91
C LEU A 99 -24.00 15.60 9.42
N LYS A 100 -25.02 15.72 8.61
CA LYS A 100 -24.86 16.02 7.17
C LYS A 100 -24.27 17.42 6.89
N SER A 101 -24.32 18.31 7.86
CA SER A 101 -23.69 19.64 7.81
C SER A 101 -22.22 19.66 8.23
N THR A 102 -21.65 18.52 8.64
CA THR A 102 -20.25 18.39 9.04
C THR A 102 -19.34 18.75 7.88
N SER A 103 -18.34 19.59 8.14
CA SER A 103 -17.29 19.93 7.17
C SER A 103 -16.23 18.84 7.13
N ILE A 104 -15.97 18.27 5.95
CA ILE A 104 -15.08 17.13 5.76
C ILE A 104 -14.00 17.44 4.73
N LEU A 105 -12.74 17.15 5.10
CA LEU A 105 -11.59 17.17 4.20
C LEU A 105 -11.04 15.75 4.05
N GLU A 106 -10.95 15.23 2.83
CA GLU A 106 -10.22 14.01 2.52
C GLU A 106 -8.90 14.33 1.82
N VAL A 107 -7.77 14.02 2.48
CA VAL A 107 -6.40 14.17 1.95
C VAL A 107 -5.93 12.83 1.42
N GLY A 108 -5.58 12.79 0.13
CA GLY A 108 -5.33 11.54 -0.60
C GLY A 108 -6.64 10.89 -1.05
N CYS A 109 -7.54 11.68 -1.63
CA CYS A 109 -8.88 11.21 -2.02
C CYS A 109 -8.90 10.32 -3.27
N GLY A 110 -7.76 10.14 -3.96
CA GLY A 110 -7.67 9.37 -5.19
C GLY A 110 -8.65 9.88 -6.26
N ASP A 111 -9.53 9.01 -6.76
CA ASP A 111 -10.58 9.36 -7.72
C ASP A 111 -11.79 10.07 -7.07
N GLY A 112 -11.76 10.34 -5.77
CA GLY A 112 -12.83 11.01 -5.02
C GLY A 112 -14.05 10.13 -4.73
N TRP A 113 -13.89 8.82 -4.73
CA TRP A 113 -15.01 7.89 -4.49
C TRP A 113 -15.74 8.18 -3.16
N LEU A 114 -15.00 8.36 -2.05
CA LEU A 114 -15.60 8.62 -0.74
C LEU A 114 -16.32 9.97 -0.71
N VAL A 115 -15.72 11.01 -1.29
CA VAL A 115 -16.33 12.34 -1.40
C VAL A 115 -17.65 12.27 -2.16
N ARG A 116 -17.70 11.56 -3.31
CA ARG A 116 -18.94 11.36 -4.07
C ARG A 116 -19.97 10.58 -3.27
N ARG A 117 -19.55 9.48 -2.64
CA ARG A 117 -20.45 8.62 -1.83
C ARG A 117 -21.08 9.36 -0.67
N LEU A 118 -20.30 10.18 0.05
CA LEU A 118 -20.83 11.01 1.13
C LEU A 118 -21.79 12.09 0.62
N ARG A 119 -21.53 12.68 -0.54
CA ARG A 119 -22.43 13.63 -1.18
C ARG A 119 -23.79 12.99 -1.52
N GLU A 120 -23.78 11.81 -2.10
CA GLU A 120 -24.98 11.04 -2.42
C GLU A 120 -25.85 10.76 -1.18
N THR A 121 -25.22 10.66 -0.01
CA THR A 121 -25.93 10.47 1.27
C THR A 121 -26.30 11.77 1.98
N GLY A 122 -26.05 12.92 1.34
CA GLY A 122 -26.55 14.21 1.79
C GLY A 122 -25.56 15.10 2.55
N PHE A 123 -24.27 14.72 2.64
CA PHE A 123 -23.25 15.66 3.13
C PHE A 123 -23.03 16.76 2.10
N THR A 124 -22.98 18.02 2.54
CA THR A 124 -22.94 19.20 1.65
C THR A 124 -21.59 19.89 1.65
N ASP A 125 -20.80 19.74 2.71
CA ASP A 125 -19.56 20.47 2.93
C ASP A 125 -18.36 19.51 2.87
N LEU A 126 -17.92 19.20 1.66
CA LEU A 126 -16.89 18.20 1.36
C LEU A 126 -15.78 18.81 0.51
N LEU A 127 -14.53 18.44 0.80
CA LEU A 127 -13.37 18.77 0.00
C LEU A 127 -12.44 17.57 -0.08
N GLY A 128 -12.02 17.18 -1.27
CA GLY A 128 -10.97 16.18 -1.51
C GLY A 128 -9.74 16.83 -2.15
N ILE A 129 -8.54 16.37 -1.79
CA ILE A 129 -7.29 16.77 -2.44
C ILE A 129 -6.39 15.56 -2.68
N ASP A 130 -5.87 15.45 -3.92
CA ASP A 130 -4.97 14.35 -4.31
C ASP A 130 -4.11 14.76 -5.52
N PRO A 131 -2.80 14.45 -5.57
CA PRO A 131 -1.94 14.80 -6.70
C PRO A 131 -2.06 13.86 -7.90
N SER A 132 -2.81 12.75 -7.80
CA SER A 132 -2.88 11.73 -8.83
C SER A 132 -3.59 12.18 -10.10
N ARG A 133 -3.33 11.45 -11.18
CA ARG A 133 -4.05 11.63 -12.44
C ARG A 133 -5.56 11.38 -12.28
N ALA A 134 -5.95 10.41 -11.45
CA ALA A 134 -7.34 10.07 -11.20
C ALA A 134 -8.13 11.26 -10.63
N ALA A 135 -7.55 11.97 -9.64
CA ALA A 135 -8.14 13.19 -9.10
C ALA A 135 -8.27 14.29 -10.16
N ARG A 136 -7.25 14.44 -11.02
CA ARG A 136 -7.24 15.45 -12.09
C ARG A 136 -8.35 15.21 -13.13
N GLU A 137 -8.59 13.95 -13.48
CA GLU A 137 -9.64 13.56 -14.44
C GLU A 137 -11.06 13.72 -13.87
N GLN A 138 -11.19 13.74 -12.54
CA GLN A 138 -12.45 13.86 -11.79
C GLN A 138 -12.62 15.22 -11.09
N ALA A 139 -11.79 16.23 -11.43
CA ALA A 139 -11.76 17.53 -10.77
C ALA A 139 -13.01 18.39 -11.03
N GLU A 140 -14.18 17.85 -10.72
CA GLU A 140 -15.43 18.59 -10.68
C GLU A 140 -15.79 18.97 -9.24
N ASN A 141 -15.95 20.28 -9.03
CA ASN A 141 -16.63 20.98 -7.92
C ASN A 141 -16.19 20.75 -6.46
N GLN A 142 -15.49 19.67 -6.08
CA GLN A 142 -15.05 19.43 -4.68
C GLN A 142 -13.75 18.62 -4.60
N LEU A 143 -13.08 18.37 -5.72
CA LEU A 143 -11.77 17.77 -5.76
C LEU A 143 -10.72 18.78 -6.24
N VAL A 144 -9.61 18.81 -5.53
CA VAL A 144 -8.43 19.62 -5.85
C VAL A 144 -7.35 18.64 -6.33
N SER A 145 -6.83 18.87 -7.55
CA SER A 145 -5.65 18.16 -8.02
C SER A 145 -4.40 18.85 -7.51
N GLY A 146 -3.70 18.27 -6.52
CA GLY A 146 -2.50 18.86 -5.95
C GLY A 146 -2.06 18.21 -4.65
N TYR A 147 -0.96 18.70 -4.11
CA TYR A 147 -0.38 18.25 -2.85
C TYR A 147 -0.93 19.05 -1.66
N PHE A 148 -1.33 18.32 -0.61
CA PHE A 148 -1.73 18.93 0.64
C PHE A 148 -0.49 19.26 1.51
N PRO A 149 -0.45 20.42 2.18
CA PRO A 149 -1.45 21.52 2.19
C PRO A 149 -1.22 22.58 1.10
N ASP A 150 -0.13 22.51 0.33
CA ASP A 150 0.42 23.61 -0.46
C ASP A 150 -0.50 24.03 -1.62
N ASP A 151 -1.15 23.07 -2.26
CA ASP A 151 -2.03 23.30 -3.41
C ASP A 151 -3.51 23.53 -3.02
N LEU A 152 -3.81 23.66 -1.73
CA LEU A 152 -5.16 24.04 -1.33
C LEU A 152 -5.51 25.42 -1.90
N PRO A 153 -6.72 25.61 -2.48
CA PRO A 153 -7.19 26.90 -2.93
C PRO A 153 -7.12 27.94 -1.81
N ALA A 154 -6.86 29.20 -2.14
CA ALA A 154 -6.72 30.28 -1.15
C ALA A 154 -7.91 30.38 -0.19
N SER A 155 -9.13 30.08 -0.69
CA SER A 155 -10.36 30.03 0.11
C SER A 155 -10.39 28.91 1.16
N HIS A 156 -9.55 27.89 1.01
CA HIS A 156 -9.52 26.70 1.90
C HIS A 156 -8.21 26.59 2.70
N ARG A 157 -7.19 27.37 2.38
CA ARG A 157 -5.85 27.25 2.98
C ARG A 157 -5.83 27.44 4.51
N HIS A 158 -6.74 28.25 5.04
CA HIS A 158 -6.88 28.50 6.48
C HIS A 158 -8.18 27.95 7.07
N ARG A 159 -8.94 27.25 6.25
CA ARG A 159 -10.19 26.64 6.67
C ARG A 159 -9.94 25.50 7.65
N LYS A 160 -10.88 25.34 8.62
CA LYS A 160 -10.90 24.24 9.58
C LYS A 160 -12.05 23.31 9.25
N PHE A 161 -11.83 22.01 9.51
CA PHE A 161 -12.79 20.96 9.21
C PHE A 161 -13.13 20.18 10.48
N ASP A 162 -14.38 19.77 10.61
CA ASP A 162 -14.85 18.96 11.71
C ASP A 162 -14.33 17.51 11.61
N LEU A 163 -14.11 17.05 10.38
CA LEU A 163 -13.51 15.76 10.09
C LEU A 163 -12.42 15.93 9.01
N VAL A 164 -11.21 15.50 9.34
CA VAL A 164 -10.12 15.32 8.38
C VAL A 164 -9.86 13.83 8.22
N ILE A 165 -9.76 13.36 6.99
CA ILE A 165 -9.53 11.95 6.65
C ILE A 165 -8.25 11.86 5.82
N SER A 166 -7.39 10.90 6.14
CA SER A 166 -6.26 10.54 5.27
C SER A 166 -6.05 9.04 5.31
N ARG A 167 -6.18 8.38 4.15
CA ARG A 167 -6.13 6.92 4.04
C ARG A 167 -5.10 6.50 3.01
N HIS A 168 -4.17 5.63 3.44
CA HIS A 168 -3.10 5.12 2.59
C HIS A 168 -2.28 6.24 1.89
N VAL A 169 -1.89 7.25 2.70
CA VAL A 169 -1.09 8.39 2.27
C VAL A 169 0.18 8.53 3.10
N LEU A 170 0.06 8.47 4.45
CA LEU A 170 1.15 8.79 5.37
C LEU A 170 2.35 7.86 5.23
N GLU A 171 2.14 6.61 4.82
CA GLU A 171 3.21 5.65 4.50
C GLU A 171 4.09 6.09 3.33
N HIS A 172 3.57 6.93 2.45
CA HIS A 172 4.26 7.45 1.27
C HIS A 172 4.98 8.77 1.52
N ILE A 173 4.69 9.46 2.62
CA ILE A 173 5.18 10.82 2.87
C ILE A 173 6.62 10.79 3.39
N GLU A 174 7.54 11.40 2.66
CA GLU A 174 8.96 11.47 3.05
C GLU A 174 9.16 12.20 4.38
N ASN A 175 8.41 13.26 4.60
CA ASN A 175 8.45 14.08 5.81
C ASN A 175 7.12 14.00 6.57
N PRO A 176 6.83 12.88 7.28
CA PRO A 176 5.52 12.63 7.86
C PRO A 176 5.18 13.56 9.05
N ARG A 177 6.17 14.11 9.77
CA ARG A 177 5.91 15.03 10.90
C ARG A 177 5.28 16.36 10.46
N PRO A 178 5.84 17.12 9.48
CA PRO A 178 5.18 18.31 8.93
C PRO A 178 3.80 18.00 8.33
N PHE A 179 3.66 16.86 7.64
CA PHE A 179 2.37 16.45 7.08
C PHE A 179 1.33 16.17 8.18
N MET A 180 1.70 15.46 9.25
CA MET A 180 0.84 15.23 10.41
C MET A 180 0.46 16.56 11.10
N ALA A 181 1.41 17.49 11.24
CA ALA A 181 1.14 18.81 11.77
C ALA A 181 0.16 19.61 10.89
N ALA A 182 0.25 19.49 9.57
CA ALA A 182 -0.69 20.12 8.64
C ALA A 182 -2.10 19.49 8.74
N LEU A 183 -2.21 18.18 8.87
CA LEU A 183 -3.50 17.49 9.11
C LEU A 183 -4.12 17.98 10.44
N ALA A 184 -3.34 18.03 11.52
CA ALA A 184 -3.80 18.56 12.81
C ALA A 184 -4.21 20.01 12.73
N ALA A 185 -3.45 20.84 12.01
CA ALA A 185 -3.75 22.25 11.81
C ALA A 185 -5.03 22.48 10.99
N ALA A 186 -5.47 21.52 10.18
CA ALA A 186 -6.73 21.62 9.45
C ALA A 186 -7.97 21.32 10.30
N LEU A 187 -7.81 20.79 11.53
CA LEU A 187 -8.95 20.47 12.41
C LEU A 187 -9.60 21.72 13.00
N ALA A 188 -10.91 21.72 13.01
CA ALA A 188 -11.72 22.63 13.82
C ALA A 188 -11.59 22.30 15.32
N PRO A 189 -11.90 23.24 16.23
CA PRO A 189 -12.01 22.93 17.65
C PRO A 189 -13.02 21.79 17.88
N GLY A 190 -12.57 20.69 18.51
CA GLY A 190 -13.39 19.51 18.71
C GLY A 190 -13.47 18.55 17.49
N GLY A 191 -12.83 18.90 16.38
CA GLY A 191 -12.78 18.08 15.17
C GLY A 191 -11.98 16.81 15.36
N GLN A 192 -12.16 15.86 14.44
CA GLN A 192 -11.50 14.55 14.45
C GLN A 192 -10.62 14.33 13.22
N LEU A 193 -9.47 13.67 13.42
CA LEU A 193 -8.64 13.15 12.32
C LEU A 193 -8.81 11.62 12.27
N TRP A 194 -9.24 11.10 11.14
CA TRP A 194 -9.31 9.65 10.88
C TRP A 194 -8.20 9.27 9.93
N LEU A 195 -7.26 8.45 10.43
CA LEU A 195 -6.12 7.95 9.65
C LEU A 195 -6.25 6.47 9.39
N GLU A 196 -5.94 6.07 8.16
CA GLU A 196 -5.78 4.67 7.79
C GLU A 196 -4.42 4.47 7.09
N VAL A 197 -3.62 3.52 7.59
CA VAL A 197 -2.30 3.15 7.04
C VAL A 197 -2.09 1.65 7.15
N PRO A 198 -1.22 1.02 6.31
CA PRO A 198 -0.85 -0.38 6.49
C PRO A 198 -0.30 -0.65 7.88
N ASP A 199 -0.72 -1.77 8.48
CA ASP A 199 -0.27 -2.18 9.81
C ASP A 199 1.01 -3.00 9.72
N LEU A 200 2.08 -2.50 10.35
CA LEU A 200 3.35 -3.21 10.44
C LEU A 200 3.20 -4.54 11.18
N ASN A 201 2.43 -4.58 12.28
CA ASN A 201 2.26 -5.81 13.04
C ASN A 201 1.55 -6.89 12.21
N SER A 202 0.49 -6.55 11.51
CA SER A 202 -0.18 -7.47 10.58
C SER A 202 0.76 -7.95 9.46
N THR A 203 1.61 -7.06 8.94
CA THR A 203 2.65 -7.41 7.96
C THR A 203 3.63 -8.43 8.51
N LEU A 204 4.11 -8.23 9.74
CA LEU A 204 5.03 -9.13 10.40
C LEU A 204 4.37 -10.47 10.77
N ASP A 205 3.19 -10.45 11.39
CA ASP A 205 2.50 -11.64 11.87
C ASP A 205 2.09 -12.58 10.72
N ARG A 206 1.67 -12.00 9.60
CA ARG A 206 1.23 -12.73 8.41
C ARG A 206 2.35 -13.01 7.40
N ASN A 207 3.60 -12.61 7.67
CA ASN A 207 4.75 -12.72 6.76
C ASN A 207 4.52 -12.07 5.38
N LEU A 208 3.85 -10.92 5.34
CA LEU A 208 3.55 -10.18 4.12
C LEU A 208 4.74 -9.30 3.70
N TRP A 209 5.89 -9.92 3.45
CA TRP A 209 7.17 -9.22 3.22
C TRP A 209 7.15 -8.30 2.00
N SER A 210 6.28 -8.55 1.04
CA SER A 210 6.06 -7.68 -0.12
C SER A 210 5.30 -6.38 0.19
N ASN A 211 4.85 -6.17 1.42
CA ASN A 211 4.36 -4.86 1.88
C ASN A 211 5.50 -3.88 2.12
N PHE A 212 6.75 -4.38 2.26
CA PHE A 212 7.93 -3.54 2.25
C PHE A 212 8.32 -3.26 0.80
N TYR A 213 8.13 -2.04 0.32
CA TYR A 213 8.52 -1.64 -1.03
C TYR A 213 8.85 -0.15 -1.12
N GLN A 214 9.48 0.22 -2.21
CA GLN A 214 10.19 1.50 -2.35
C GLN A 214 9.29 2.74 -2.25
N LEU A 215 7.98 2.61 -2.48
CA LEU A 215 7.05 3.72 -2.35
C LEU A 215 6.47 3.88 -0.93
N HIS A 216 6.63 2.89 -0.05
CA HIS A 216 6.29 3.00 1.36
C HIS A 216 7.51 3.43 2.17
N CYS A 217 7.64 4.73 2.40
CA CYS A 217 8.78 5.28 3.15
C CYS A 217 8.72 4.94 4.64
N ASN A 218 7.51 4.72 5.18
CA ASN A 218 7.19 4.59 6.59
C ASN A 218 6.36 3.34 6.87
N TYR A 219 6.68 2.64 7.96
CA TYR A 219 5.94 1.45 8.38
C TYR A 219 5.44 1.64 9.80
N PHE A 220 4.13 1.81 9.93
CA PHE A 220 3.50 2.15 11.21
C PHE A 220 2.95 0.91 11.91
N SER A 221 3.27 0.76 13.20
CA SER A 221 2.44 0.04 14.16
C SER A 221 1.44 1.01 14.79
N ALA A 222 0.43 0.51 15.49
CA ALA A 222 -0.50 1.36 16.23
C ALA A 222 0.25 2.32 17.18
N LEU A 223 1.29 1.82 17.85
CA LEU A 223 2.12 2.59 18.76
C LEU A 223 2.88 3.72 18.07
N THR A 224 3.55 3.43 16.97
CA THR A 224 4.34 4.45 16.25
C THR A 224 3.46 5.46 15.51
N LEU A 225 2.25 5.06 15.09
CA LEU A 225 1.29 5.99 14.53
C LEU A 225 0.74 6.96 15.61
N ASP A 226 0.48 6.46 16.82
CA ASP A 226 0.07 7.29 17.96
C ASP A 226 1.19 8.23 18.40
N GLN A 227 2.46 7.76 18.40
CA GLN A 227 3.62 8.62 18.65
C GLN A 227 3.75 9.72 17.59
N MET A 228 3.55 9.39 16.31
CA MET A 228 3.54 10.39 15.23
C MET A 228 2.44 11.43 15.42
N ALA A 229 1.23 11.00 15.75
CA ALA A 229 0.11 11.88 16.02
C ALA A 229 0.36 12.79 17.25
N ALA A 230 1.01 12.25 18.30
CA ALA A 230 1.37 12.98 19.49
C ALA A 230 2.35 14.15 19.21
N THR A 231 3.24 14.01 18.19
CA THR A 231 4.13 15.11 17.77
C THR A 231 3.37 16.34 17.26
N ALA A 232 2.14 16.16 16.81
CA ALA A 232 1.25 17.21 16.32
C ALA A 232 0.17 17.62 17.35
N GLY A 233 0.31 17.19 18.62
CA GLY A 233 -0.64 17.53 19.67
C GLY A 233 -1.98 16.78 19.57
N LEU A 234 -1.96 15.60 18.96
CA LEU A 234 -3.14 14.74 18.82
C LEU A 234 -3.06 13.55 19.77
N ARG A 235 -4.20 13.11 20.27
CA ARG A 235 -4.34 11.88 21.05
C ARG A 235 -5.34 10.94 20.40
N CYS A 236 -5.03 9.65 20.42
CA CYS A 236 -5.93 8.62 19.93
C CYS A 236 -7.15 8.46 20.85
N VAL A 237 -8.34 8.36 20.28
CA VAL A 237 -9.60 8.13 20.99
C VAL A 237 -10.27 6.81 20.60
N ALA A 238 -9.95 6.28 19.42
CA ALA A 238 -10.41 4.96 18.98
C ALA A 238 -9.46 4.40 17.94
N GLY A 239 -9.38 3.08 17.83
CA GLY A 239 -8.57 2.42 16.82
C GLY A 239 -8.95 0.96 16.64
N SER A 240 -8.77 0.47 15.43
CA SER A 240 -8.95 -0.93 15.05
C SER A 240 -7.96 -1.33 13.97
N VAL A 241 -7.80 -2.62 13.76
CA VAL A 241 -7.18 -3.18 12.56
C VAL A 241 -8.31 -3.65 11.65
N VAL A 242 -8.29 -3.24 10.39
CA VAL A 242 -9.23 -3.64 9.36
C VAL A 242 -8.55 -4.56 8.35
N ASP A 243 -9.28 -5.57 7.85
CA ASP A 243 -8.69 -6.59 6.97
C ASP A 243 -8.73 -6.14 5.50
N VAL A 244 -8.00 -5.05 5.22
CA VAL A 244 -7.73 -4.58 3.85
C VAL A 244 -6.23 -4.52 3.64
N PHE A 245 -5.79 -4.85 2.42
CA PHE A 245 -4.38 -4.87 2.00
C PHE A 245 -3.46 -5.73 2.88
N GLY A 246 -4.03 -6.73 3.59
CA GLY A 246 -3.29 -7.59 4.50
C GLY A 246 -3.24 -7.10 5.94
N GLY A 247 -4.04 -6.09 6.28
CA GLY A 247 -4.18 -5.46 7.58
C GLY A 247 -3.81 -3.98 7.54
N SER A 248 -4.76 -3.13 7.89
CA SER A 248 -4.58 -1.68 7.98
C SER A 248 -5.03 -1.17 9.35
N LEU A 249 -4.30 -0.20 9.89
CA LEU A 249 -4.66 0.52 11.09
C LEU A 249 -5.67 1.61 10.73
N LEU A 250 -6.85 1.58 11.32
CA LEU A 250 -7.77 2.72 11.34
C LEU A 250 -7.70 3.35 12.73
N ARG A 251 -7.24 4.60 12.80
CA ARG A 251 -7.08 5.34 14.06
C ARG A 251 -7.82 6.66 14.00
N LYS A 252 -8.53 7.00 15.08
CA LYS A 252 -9.30 8.25 15.24
C LYS A 252 -8.63 9.11 16.31
N TYR A 253 -8.33 10.35 15.96
CA TYR A 253 -7.60 11.29 16.81
C TYR A 253 -8.40 12.55 17.05
N VAL A 254 -8.15 13.18 18.19
CA VAL A 254 -8.61 14.55 18.53
C VAL A 254 -7.45 15.37 19.07
N SER A 255 -7.58 16.70 19.02
CA SER A 255 -6.61 17.59 19.66
C SER A 255 -6.53 17.34 21.17
N GLY A 256 -5.32 17.30 21.70
CA GLY A 256 -5.07 17.12 23.13
C GLY A 256 -3.74 16.40 23.41
N ALA A 257 -3.30 16.48 24.65
CA ALA A 257 -2.09 15.81 25.09
C ALA A 257 -2.27 14.29 25.02
N ALA A 258 -1.35 13.59 24.34
CA ALA A 258 -1.27 12.15 24.36
C ALA A 258 -0.60 11.66 25.66
N PRO A 259 -0.94 10.47 26.16
CA PRO A 259 -0.20 9.84 27.24
C PRO A 259 1.23 9.54 26.80
N ALA A 260 2.15 9.35 27.74
CA ALA A 260 3.48 8.85 27.45
C ALA A 260 3.39 7.46 26.80
N LEU A 261 4.00 7.29 25.63
CA LEU A 261 3.96 6.05 24.87
C LEU A 261 5.31 5.34 24.97
N PRO A 262 5.33 4.01 25.13
CA PRO A 262 6.57 3.25 25.17
C PRO A 262 7.28 3.24 23.82
N VAL A 263 8.56 2.85 23.83
CA VAL A 263 9.31 2.59 22.59
C VAL A 263 8.96 1.18 22.08
N PRO A 264 8.72 1.00 20.77
CA PRO A 264 8.48 -0.33 20.19
C PRO A 264 9.67 -1.28 20.42
N PRO A 265 9.41 -2.58 20.51
CA PRO A 265 10.46 -3.58 20.66
C PRO A 265 11.35 -3.66 19.43
N ARG A 266 12.57 -4.20 19.62
CA ARG A 266 13.49 -4.48 18.51
C ARG A 266 13.02 -5.70 17.72
N LEU A 267 13.12 -5.60 16.40
CA LEU A 267 12.64 -6.60 15.46
C LEU A 267 13.78 -7.52 14.96
N HIS A 268 14.55 -8.10 15.90
CA HIS A 268 15.74 -8.91 15.59
C HIS A 268 15.48 -10.13 14.69
N GLU A 269 14.28 -10.70 14.75
CA GLU A 269 13.93 -11.93 14.03
C GLU A 269 13.57 -11.70 12.55
N VAL A 270 13.25 -10.46 12.15
CA VAL A 270 12.73 -10.13 10.82
C VAL A 270 13.68 -10.59 9.72
N GLY A 271 14.97 -10.33 9.85
CA GLY A 271 15.97 -10.74 8.86
C GLY A 271 16.02 -12.25 8.64
N GLY A 272 15.90 -13.04 9.71
CA GLY A 272 15.86 -14.51 9.64
C GLY A 272 14.59 -15.03 8.95
N ARG A 273 13.45 -14.44 9.28
CA ARG A 273 12.14 -14.80 8.68
C ARG A 273 12.11 -14.48 7.18
N ILE A 274 12.68 -13.34 6.77
CA ILE A 274 12.78 -12.96 5.35
C ILE A 274 13.71 -13.89 4.58
N LYS A 275 14.86 -14.28 5.15
CA LYS A 275 15.74 -15.29 4.54
C LYS A 275 15.02 -16.61 4.32
N ALA A 276 14.22 -17.06 5.30
CA ALA A 276 13.41 -18.28 5.17
C ALA A 276 12.36 -18.15 4.06
N PHE A 277 11.69 -16.98 3.96
CA PHE A 277 10.73 -16.69 2.89
C PHE A 277 11.40 -16.71 1.50
N SER A 278 12.53 -16.03 1.33
CA SER A 278 13.31 -16.04 0.08
C SER A 278 13.70 -17.48 -0.32
N ALA A 279 14.17 -18.28 0.64
CA ALA A 279 14.49 -19.71 0.39
C ALA A 279 13.26 -20.55 0.01
N GLN A 280 12.06 -20.22 0.51
CA GLN A 280 10.81 -20.87 0.10
C GLN A 280 10.45 -20.51 -1.35
N LEU A 281 10.54 -19.23 -1.74
CA LEU A 281 10.32 -18.80 -3.11
C LEU A 281 11.32 -19.44 -4.08
N SER A 282 12.58 -19.56 -3.69
CA SER A 282 13.62 -20.23 -4.48
C SER A 282 13.33 -21.73 -4.65
N ARG A 283 12.78 -22.39 -3.63
CA ARG A 283 12.30 -23.77 -3.75
C ARG A 283 11.11 -23.86 -4.70
N LEU A 284 10.13 -22.96 -4.58
CA LEU A 284 8.97 -22.90 -5.47
C LEU A 284 9.40 -22.73 -6.93
N ALA A 285 10.36 -21.88 -7.22
CA ALA A 285 10.92 -21.69 -8.57
C ALA A 285 11.44 -22.98 -9.21
N ARG A 286 11.97 -23.92 -8.42
CA ARG A 286 12.45 -25.22 -8.88
C ARG A 286 11.34 -26.29 -9.01
N GLN A 287 10.20 -26.06 -8.38
CA GLN A 287 9.08 -27.02 -8.35
C GLN A 287 8.03 -26.74 -9.42
N VAL A 288 7.90 -25.49 -9.84
CA VAL A 288 6.88 -25.12 -10.84
C VAL A 288 7.26 -25.69 -12.21
N PRO A 289 6.28 -26.23 -12.97
CA PRO A 289 6.53 -26.74 -14.31
C PRO A 289 6.85 -25.62 -15.30
N ALA A 290 7.55 -25.95 -16.38
CA ALA A 290 7.77 -25.02 -17.48
C ALA A 290 6.44 -24.49 -18.02
N GLY A 291 6.37 -23.19 -18.31
CA GLY A 291 5.14 -22.54 -18.76
C GLY A 291 4.23 -22.06 -17.63
N THR A 292 4.65 -22.18 -16.35
CA THR A 292 3.95 -21.57 -15.21
C THR A 292 3.77 -20.07 -15.44
N ALA A 293 2.59 -19.55 -15.10
CA ALA A 293 2.30 -18.13 -15.14
C ALA A 293 1.97 -17.58 -13.74
N GLY A 294 2.06 -16.25 -13.58
CA GLY A 294 1.59 -15.57 -12.40
C GLY A 294 0.26 -14.85 -12.63
N TYR A 295 -0.48 -14.58 -11.56
CA TYR A 295 -1.66 -13.71 -11.58
C TYR A 295 -1.53 -12.62 -10.53
N GLY A 296 -1.78 -11.38 -10.98
CA GLY A 296 -1.53 -10.15 -10.25
C GLY A 296 -0.16 -9.57 -10.60
N ALA A 297 -0.14 -8.41 -11.24
CA ALA A 297 1.07 -7.70 -11.69
C ALA A 297 1.29 -6.39 -10.93
N ALA A 298 0.72 -6.28 -9.73
CA ALA A 298 0.84 -5.08 -8.88
C ALA A 298 2.22 -4.99 -8.19
N GLU A 299 2.39 -3.94 -7.41
CA GLU A 299 3.64 -3.57 -6.71
C GLU A 299 4.22 -4.73 -5.90
N ARG A 300 3.37 -5.45 -5.16
CA ARG A 300 3.77 -6.58 -4.31
C ARG A 300 4.37 -7.73 -5.11
N THR A 301 3.95 -7.93 -6.35
CA THR A 301 4.51 -8.95 -7.24
C THR A 301 5.94 -8.64 -7.60
N ALA A 302 6.24 -7.40 -7.97
CA ALA A 302 7.59 -6.95 -8.28
C ALA A 302 8.55 -7.21 -7.10
N VAL A 303 8.14 -6.82 -5.90
CA VAL A 303 8.94 -7.01 -4.68
C VAL A 303 9.08 -8.49 -4.32
N THR A 304 8.01 -9.28 -4.42
CA THR A 304 8.06 -10.74 -4.18
C THR A 304 9.11 -11.41 -5.08
N LEU A 305 9.14 -11.03 -6.36
CA LEU A 305 10.15 -11.51 -7.30
C LEU A 305 11.55 -10.95 -7.04
N GLY A 306 11.65 -9.83 -6.33
CA GLY A 306 12.91 -9.30 -5.82
C GLY A 306 13.55 -10.18 -4.73
N PHE A 307 12.74 -10.83 -3.90
CA PHE A 307 13.22 -11.80 -2.87
C PHE A 307 13.78 -13.10 -3.48
N ALA A 308 13.32 -13.48 -4.69
CA ALA A 308 13.78 -14.67 -5.38
C ALA A 308 13.74 -14.44 -6.91
N PRO A 309 14.78 -13.83 -7.51
CA PRO A 309 14.84 -13.51 -8.93
C PRO A 309 14.69 -14.74 -9.85
N GLU A 310 15.11 -15.92 -9.38
CA GLU A 310 14.94 -17.19 -10.08
C GLU A 310 13.46 -17.56 -10.27
N LEU A 311 12.56 -17.12 -9.39
CA LEU A 311 11.13 -17.32 -9.59
C LEU A 311 10.61 -16.48 -10.78
N ALA A 312 11.11 -15.27 -10.98
CA ALA A 312 10.80 -14.50 -12.18
C ALA A 312 11.25 -15.21 -13.44
N GLY A 313 12.45 -15.86 -13.42
CA GLY A 313 12.96 -16.67 -14.53
C GLY A 313 12.15 -17.94 -14.82
N ALA A 314 11.42 -18.46 -13.82
CA ALA A 314 10.58 -19.66 -13.96
C ALA A 314 9.17 -19.36 -14.51
N LEU A 315 8.76 -18.08 -14.56
CA LEU A 315 7.44 -17.69 -15.06
C LEU A 315 7.49 -17.38 -16.56
N ALA A 316 6.44 -17.77 -17.29
CA ALA A 316 6.24 -17.44 -18.70
C ALA A 316 5.64 -16.04 -18.90
N GLY A 317 5.01 -15.46 -17.89
CA GLY A 317 4.36 -14.15 -17.91
C GLY A 317 3.42 -13.97 -16.73
N LEU A 318 2.77 -12.83 -16.71
CA LEU A 318 1.79 -12.46 -15.68
C LEU A 318 0.43 -12.19 -16.33
N TYR A 319 -0.64 -12.52 -15.64
CA TYR A 319 -1.99 -12.09 -15.98
C TYR A 319 -2.49 -11.08 -14.95
N ASP A 320 -3.25 -10.07 -15.39
CA ASP A 320 -3.84 -9.08 -14.49
C ASP A 320 -5.24 -8.66 -14.96
N GLY A 321 -6.10 -8.36 -13.99
CA GLY A 321 -7.44 -7.84 -14.24
C GLY A 321 -7.48 -6.37 -14.64
N ASN A 322 -6.40 -5.62 -14.40
CA ASN A 322 -6.28 -4.23 -14.81
C ASN A 322 -5.89 -4.14 -16.30
N ALA A 323 -6.84 -3.77 -17.14
CA ALA A 323 -6.64 -3.67 -18.58
C ALA A 323 -5.53 -2.67 -19.00
N LEU A 324 -5.22 -1.68 -18.15
CA LEU A 324 -4.16 -0.70 -18.44
C LEU A 324 -2.75 -1.30 -18.39
N LEU A 325 -2.59 -2.46 -17.74
CA LEU A 325 -1.31 -3.15 -17.63
C LEU A 325 -1.06 -4.12 -18.78
N ALA A 326 -2.09 -4.51 -19.51
CA ALA A 326 -1.96 -5.44 -20.64
C ALA A 326 -1.02 -4.89 -21.73
N GLY A 327 -0.10 -5.73 -22.21
CA GLY A 327 0.93 -5.34 -23.17
C GLY A 327 2.12 -4.59 -22.58
N ARG A 328 2.20 -4.45 -21.27
CA ARG A 328 3.32 -3.89 -20.53
C ARG A 328 4.20 -4.99 -19.95
N TYR A 329 5.31 -4.58 -19.33
CA TYR A 329 6.21 -5.46 -18.59
C TYR A 329 6.21 -5.10 -17.11
N LEU A 330 6.38 -6.12 -16.26
CA LEU A 330 6.63 -5.88 -14.83
C LEU A 330 8.05 -5.33 -14.67
N ALA A 331 8.18 -4.15 -14.06
CA ALA A 331 9.46 -3.49 -13.87
C ALA A 331 10.53 -4.41 -13.26
N GLY A 332 11.76 -4.26 -13.70
CA GLY A 332 12.90 -5.05 -13.24
C GLY A 332 12.89 -6.51 -13.71
N THR A 333 11.97 -6.90 -14.60
CA THR A 333 11.84 -8.29 -15.09
C THR A 333 11.66 -8.33 -16.60
N ARG A 334 11.70 -9.55 -17.18
CA ARG A 334 11.33 -9.81 -18.57
C ARG A 334 9.87 -10.26 -18.72
N LEU A 335 9.07 -10.21 -17.64
CA LEU A 335 7.73 -10.76 -17.62
C LEU A 335 6.73 -9.83 -18.33
N PRO A 336 6.13 -10.27 -19.42
CA PRO A 336 5.03 -9.55 -20.04
C PRO A 336 3.77 -9.68 -19.18
N ILE A 337 2.95 -8.64 -19.18
CA ILE A 337 1.65 -8.63 -18.51
C ILE A 337 0.57 -8.79 -19.58
N LEU A 338 -0.27 -9.79 -19.39
CA LEU A 338 -1.40 -10.13 -20.24
C LEU A 338 -2.71 -9.78 -19.54
N GLY A 339 -3.74 -9.41 -20.28
CA GLY A 339 -5.08 -9.26 -19.74
C GLY A 339 -5.63 -10.59 -19.20
N LYS A 340 -6.42 -10.55 -18.14
CA LYS A 340 -6.94 -11.77 -17.49
C LYS A 340 -7.73 -12.68 -18.44
N GLU A 341 -8.41 -12.14 -19.45
CA GLU A 341 -9.19 -12.93 -20.40
C GLU A 341 -8.32 -13.85 -21.26
N ALA A 342 -7.06 -13.47 -21.49
CA ALA A 342 -6.11 -14.33 -22.22
C ALA A 342 -5.76 -15.63 -21.43
N LEU A 343 -5.94 -15.64 -20.10
CA LEU A 343 -5.76 -16.81 -19.26
C LEU A 343 -6.73 -17.94 -19.64
N PHE A 344 -7.96 -17.60 -19.96
CA PHE A 344 -9.00 -18.57 -20.29
C PHE A 344 -8.89 -19.12 -21.71
N GLY A 345 -8.17 -18.43 -22.60
CA GLY A 345 -7.85 -18.91 -23.95
C GLY A 345 -6.60 -19.79 -24.01
N ARG A 346 -5.69 -19.67 -23.05
CA ARG A 346 -4.44 -20.44 -22.98
C ARG A 346 -4.10 -20.75 -21.53
N THR A 347 -4.70 -21.81 -21.00
CA THR A 347 -4.51 -22.27 -19.62
C THR A 347 -3.07 -22.73 -19.40
N PRO A 348 -2.30 -22.11 -18.49
CA PRO A 348 -0.97 -22.56 -18.12
C PRO A 348 -1.03 -23.86 -17.31
N PRO A 349 0.04 -24.66 -17.25
CA PRO A 349 0.08 -25.90 -16.45
C PRO A 349 0.04 -25.62 -14.94
N CYS A 350 0.48 -24.44 -14.52
CA CYS A 350 0.48 -24.00 -13.14
C CYS A 350 0.27 -22.48 -13.09
N LEU A 351 -0.43 -22.00 -12.08
CA LEU A 351 -0.71 -20.59 -11.87
C LEU A 351 -0.38 -20.16 -10.44
N LEU A 352 0.47 -19.14 -10.31
CA LEU A 352 0.84 -18.57 -9.03
C LEU A 352 0.07 -17.24 -8.79
N ILE A 353 -0.73 -17.19 -7.73
CA ILE A 353 -1.47 -15.98 -7.34
C ILE A 353 -0.58 -15.11 -6.47
N PHE A 354 -0.21 -13.94 -6.97
CA PHE A 354 0.50 -12.89 -6.24
C PHE A 354 -0.47 -11.85 -5.60
N ALA A 355 -1.69 -11.78 -6.11
CA ALA A 355 -2.75 -10.91 -5.59
C ALA A 355 -3.39 -11.51 -4.31
N ILE A 356 -2.60 -11.66 -3.25
CA ILE A 356 -2.93 -12.41 -2.02
C ILE A 356 -4.23 -11.91 -1.39
N SER A 357 -4.43 -10.60 -1.29
CA SER A 357 -5.62 -10.00 -0.67
C SER A 357 -6.93 -10.32 -1.42
N ASN A 358 -6.82 -10.73 -2.68
CA ASN A 358 -7.97 -11.06 -3.54
C ASN A 358 -7.99 -12.55 -3.90
N ALA A 359 -7.13 -13.36 -3.28
CA ALA A 359 -6.94 -14.76 -3.69
C ALA A 359 -8.26 -15.57 -3.63
N ALA A 360 -9.07 -15.37 -2.60
CA ALA A 360 -10.35 -16.06 -2.47
C ALA A 360 -11.31 -15.71 -3.64
N GLU A 361 -11.48 -14.43 -3.94
CA GLU A 361 -12.33 -13.96 -5.06
C GLU A 361 -11.82 -14.49 -6.41
N ILE A 362 -10.51 -14.50 -6.60
CA ILE A 362 -9.86 -15.03 -7.80
C ILE A 362 -10.12 -16.54 -7.93
N LEU A 363 -9.94 -17.30 -6.85
CA LEU A 363 -10.16 -18.74 -6.84
C LEU A 363 -11.62 -19.09 -7.10
N ASP A 364 -12.58 -18.34 -6.55
CA ASP A 364 -14.02 -18.52 -6.80
C ASP A 364 -14.36 -18.35 -8.28
N GLU A 365 -13.82 -17.31 -8.93
CA GLU A 365 -14.00 -17.12 -10.39
C GLU A 365 -13.39 -18.29 -11.19
N TRP A 366 -12.21 -18.76 -10.79
CA TRP A 366 -11.47 -19.79 -11.54
C TRP A 366 -12.06 -21.18 -11.40
N HIS A 367 -12.67 -21.53 -10.28
CA HIS A 367 -13.37 -22.80 -10.11
C HIS A 367 -14.44 -23.05 -11.18
N VAL A 368 -15.00 -21.99 -11.76
CA VAL A 368 -16.02 -22.08 -12.81
C VAL A 368 -15.39 -22.12 -14.21
N ARG A 369 -14.19 -21.53 -14.41
CA ARG A 369 -13.64 -21.22 -15.73
C ARG A 369 -12.39 -22.04 -16.09
N LEU A 370 -11.71 -22.63 -15.13
CA LEU A 370 -10.44 -23.35 -15.32
C LEU A 370 -10.54 -24.81 -14.92
N PRO A 371 -9.68 -25.71 -15.48
CA PRO A 371 -9.64 -27.11 -15.10
C PRO A 371 -9.35 -27.30 -13.62
N GLY A 372 -10.13 -28.14 -12.93
CA GLY A 372 -9.99 -28.35 -11.48
C GLY A 372 -8.70 -29.08 -11.06
N ASP A 373 -8.00 -29.70 -11.98
CA ASP A 373 -6.69 -30.38 -11.78
C ASP A 373 -5.49 -29.49 -12.07
N MET A 374 -5.70 -28.28 -12.61
CA MET A 374 -4.64 -27.28 -12.79
C MET A 374 -3.97 -26.98 -11.44
N LEU A 375 -2.63 -26.96 -11.43
CA LEU A 375 -1.87 -26.60 -10.24
C LEU A 375 -2.00 -25.10 -9.94
N VAL A 376 -2.27 -24.75 -8.69
CA VAL A 376 -2.36 -23.37 -8.22
C VAL A 376 -1.55 -23.23 -6.92
N GLY A 377 -0.88 -22.09 -6.77
CA GLY A 377 -0.23 -21.66 -5.54
C GLY A 377 -0.56 -20.23 -5.22
N VAL A 378 -0.89 -19.93 -3.95
CA VAL A 378 -1.03 -18.55 -3.47
C VAL A 378 0.28 -18.11 -2.85
N VAL A 379 0.93 -17.10 -3.41
CA VAL A 379 2.28 -16.66 -3.01
C VAL A 379 2.22 -15.73 -1.80
N GLY A 380 1.99 -16.32 -0.62
CA GLY A 380 1.92 -15.61 0.67
C GLY A 380 1.77 -16.59 1.83
N GLY A 381 2.77 -16.71 2.69
CA GLY A 381 2.81 -17.68 3.78
C GLY A 381 3.36 -19.05 3.36
N ASN A 382 2.70 -20.15 3.71
CA ASN A 382 3.02 -21.47 3.18
C ASN A 382 2.40 -21.61 1.79
N PHE A 383 3.19 -22.02 0.79
CA PHE A 383 2.77 -22.10 -0.63
C PHE A 383 2.65 -23.54 -1.13
N PRO A 384 1.75 -24.37 -0.64
CA PRO A 384 1.57 -25.65 -1.28
C PRO A 384 1.03 -25.44 -2.70
N LEU A 385 1.74 -25.98 -3.70
CA LEU A 385 1.16 -26.19 -5.02
C LEU A 385 0.14 -27.32 -4.90
N GLN A 386 -1.11 -27.04 -5.24
CA GLN A 386 -2.17 -28.05 -5.19
C GLN A 386 -3.16 -27.84 -6.34
N PRO A 387 -3.92 -28.88 -6.72
CA PRO A 387 -4.96 -28.74 -7.72
C PRO A 387 -5.98 -27.67 -7.33
N LEU A 388 -6.49 -26.91 -8.31
CA LEU A 388 -7.49 -25.85 -8.09
C LEU A 388 -8.69 -26.35 -7.27
N LYS A 389 -9.15 -27.57 -7.52
CA LYS A 389 -10.25 -28.21 -6.76
C LYS A 389 -9.98 -28.39 -5.27
N ALA A 390 -8.74 -28.30 -4.81
CA ALA A 390 -8.38 -28.41 -3.39
C ALA A 390 -8.55 -27.11 -2.61
N PHE A 391 -8.84 -26.00 -3.27
CA PHE A 391 -9.12 -24.70 -2.64
C PHE A 391 -10.61 -24.47 -2.35
N ARG A 392 -11.45 -25.49 -2.41
CA ARG A 392 -12.89 -25.41 -2.09
C ARG A 392 -13.15 -25.35 -0.59
#